data_82fa5d7644f8bc6194b639f61f80bff9
#
_entry.id   82fa5d7644f8bc6194b639f61f80bff9
#
_cell.length_a   1.000
_cell.length_b   1.000
_cell.length_c   1.000
_cell.angle_alpha   90.00
_cell.angle_beta   90.00
_cell.angle_gamma   90.00
#
_symmetry.space_group_name_H-M   'P 1'
#
loop_
_entity.id
_entity.type
_entity.pdbx_description
1 polymer ?
#
loop_
_entity_poly.entity_id
_entity_poly.type
_entity_poly.pdbx_seq_one_letter_code
_entity_poly.pdbx_strand_id
1 'polypeptide(L)'
;MTAHFDDATRAQIDAARPDASTWLGANAGSGKTRVLTDRVARLLLNGVEPQHILCLTYTKAAASEMQNRLFKRLGAWAMLKDNDLRASLAELGVTDAFTPEKLRMARTLFARAIETPGGLKIQTIHSFCASLLRRFPLEAGVSPQFTEIEDRAADLLRAEIVDKMVEGHDGQYVVALA
;
A
#
# COMPACT_ATOMS: atom_id res chain seq x y z
N MET A 1 -6.74 27.15 -18.25
CA MET A 1 -7.02 26.03 -19.16
C MET A 1 -7.45 24.85 -18.31
N THR A 2 -8.72 24.51 -18.30
CA THR A 2 -9.24 23.28 -17.64
C THR A 2 -8.83 22.08 -18.50
N ALA A 3 -8.04 21.19 -17.93
CA ALA A 3 -7.70 19.93 -18.60
C ALA A 3 -9.00 19.17 -18.87
N HIS A 4 -9.26 18.88 -20.13
CA HIS A 4 -10.42 18.10 -20.54
C HIS A 4 -10.07 16.62 -20.39
N PHE A 5 -10.41 16.04 -19.24
CA PHE A 5 -10.23 14.61 -18.99
C PHE A 5 -11.39 13.82 -19.59
N ASP A 6 -11.11 12.62 -20.11
CA ASP A 6 -12.13 11.64 -20.47
C ASP A 6 -12.86 11.12 -19.21
N ASP A 7 -13.98 10.47 -19.40
CA ASP A 7 -14.83 10.01 -18.27
C ASP A 7 -14.10 8.97 -17.40
N ALA A 8 -13.26 8.11 -17.99
CA ALA A 8 -12.48 7.12 -17.24
C ALA A 8 -11.44 7.79 -16.36
N THR A 9 -10.75 8.78 -16.86
CA THR A 9 -9.77 9.58 -16.10
C THR A 9 -10.44 10.37 -14.99
N ARG A 10 -11.61 10.95 -15.23
CA ARG A 10 -12.40 11.63 -14.17
C ARG A 10 -12.78 10.68 -13.06
N ALA A 11 -13.31 9.50 -13.39
CA ALA A 11 -13.67 8.47 -12.41
C ALA A 11 -12.45 8.04 -11.57
N GLN A 12 -11.25 7.92 -12.16
CA GLN A 12 -10.01 7.62 -11.44
C GLN A 12 -9.59 8.76 -10.51
N ILE A 13 -9.70 10.01 -10.95
CA ILE A 13 -9.41 11.21 -10.15
C ILE A 13 -10.36 11.29 -8.95
N ASP A 14 -11.64 11.05 -9.16
CA ASP A 14 -12.66 11.06 -8.11
C ASP A 14 -12.44 9.91 -7.11
N ALA A 15 -12.11 8.72 -7.58
CA ALA A 15 -11.78 7.58 -6.72
C ALA A 15 -10.52 7.82 -5.88
N ALA A 16 -9.59 8.65 -6.35
CA ALA A 16 -8.36 9.02 -5.63
C ALA A 16 -8.55 10.18 -4.63
N ARG A 17 -9.76 10.72 -4.44
CA ARG A 17 -10.02 11.83 -3.50
C ARG A 17 -9.68 11.43 -2.06
N PRO A 18 -8.87 12.25 -1.34
CA PRO A 18 -8.44 11.93 0.03
C PRO A 18 -9.52 12.22 1.09
N ASP A 19 -10.52 13.06 0.77
CA ASP A 19 -11.56 13.53 1.66
C ASP A 19 -12.79 12.59 1.78
N ALA A 20 -12.80 11.50 1.02
CA ALA A 20 -13.90 10.54 1.02
C ALA A 20 -13.40 9.09 1.06
N SER A 21 -14.17 8.20 1.67
CA SER A 21 -13.95 6.77 1.55
C SER A 21 -14.42 6.30 0.18
N THR A 22 -13.62 5.46 -0.48
CA THR A 22 -13.89 4.99 -1.83
C THR A 22 -13.83 3.48 -1.90
N TRP A 23 -14.83 2.87 -2.52
CA TRP A 23 -14.80 1.47 -2.95
C TRP A 23 -14.56 1.43 -4.45
N LEU A 24 -13.45 0.81 -4.88
CA LEU A 24 -13.07 0.71 -6.29
C LEU A 24 -13.17 -0.73 -6.78
N GLY A 25 -14.24 -1.04 -7.50
CA GLY A 25 -14.41 -2.30 -8.24
C GLY A 25 -13.83 -2.14 -9.64
N ALA A 26 -12.88 -3.00 -10.02
CA ALA A 26 -12.23 -2.89 -11.32
C ALA A 26 -11.52 -4.20 -11.70
N ASN A 27 -11.50 -4.52 -13.00
CA ASN A 27 -10.81 -5.70 -13.54
C ASN A 27 -9.27 -5.57 -13.45
N ALA A 28 -8.55 -6.66 -13.71
CA ALA A 28 -7.10 -6.62 -13.81
C ALA A 28 -6.67 -5.63 -14.92
N GLY A 29 -5.61 -4.86 -14.67
CA GLY A 29 -5.12 -3.86 -15.62
C GLY A 29 -5.87 -2.52 -15.69
N SER A 30 -6.98 -2.36 -14.98
CA SER A 30 -7.84 -1.15 -15.03
C SER A 30 -7.28 0.07 -14.27
N GLY A 31 -6.07 0.03 -13.76
CA GLY A 31 -5.43 1.17 -13.09
C GLY A 31 -5.67 1.27 -11.58
N LYS A 32 -6.16 0.24 -10.89
CA LYS A 32 -6.36 0.24 -9.41
C LYS A 32 -5.13 0.72 -8.65
N THR A 33 -3.96 0.19 -8.96
CA THR A 33 -2.70 0.59 -8.33
C THR A 33 -2.37 2.06 -8.59
N ARG A 34 -2.71 2.59 -9.77
CA ARG A 34 -2.56 4.01 -10.10
C ARG A 34 -3.44 4.86 -9.18
N VAL A 35 -4.73 4.55 -9.07
CA VAL A 35 -5.68 5.27 -8.20
C VAL A 35 -5.20 5.30 -6.75
N LEU A 36 -4.72 4.15 -6.23
CA LEU A 36 -4.16 4.08 -4.88
C LEU A 36 -2.91 4.95 -4.73
N THR A 37 -1.99 4.90 -5.67
CA THR A 37 -0.77 5.73 -5.67
C THR A 37 -1.12 7.21 -5.74
N ASP A 38 -2.09 7.58 -6.57
CA ASP A 38 -2.59 8.95 -6.72
C ASP A 38 -3.23 9.45 -5.42
N ARG A 39 -4.01 8.60 -4.75
CA ARG A 39 -4.61 8.91 -3.44
C ARG A 39 -3.54 9.15 -2.38
N VAL A 40 -2.52 8.29 -2.29
CA VAL A 40 -1.41 8.48 -1.34
C VAL A 40 -0.67 9.78 -1.61
N ALA A 41 -0.36 10.08 -2.88
CA ALA A 41 0.29 11.33 -3.27
C ALA A 41 -0.55 12.57 -2.86
N ARG A 42 -1.88 12.51 -3.04
CA ARG A 42 -2.79 13.60 -2.62
C ARG A 42 -2.87 13.74 -1.11
N LEU A 43 -2.88 12.63 -0.34
CA LEU A 43 -2.82 12.67 1.13
C LEU A 43 -1.54 13.36 1.60
N LEU A 44 -0.39 13.01 1.03
CA LEU A 44 0.89 13.65 1.34
C LEU A 44 0.90 15.15 0.98
N LEU A 45 0.32 15.52 -0.17
CA LEU A 45 0.14 16.93 -0.59
C LEU A 45 -0.78 17.72 0.34
N ASN A 46 -1.72 17.05 1.00
CA ASN A 46 -2.60 17.64 2.00
C ASN A 46 -1.95 17.68 3.40
N GLY A 47 -0.67 17.35 3.52
CA GLY A 47 0.09 17.44 4.76
C GLY A 47 -0.06 16.22 5.68
N VAL A 48 -0.69 15.13 5.23
CA VAL A 48 -0.72 13.90 6.01
C VAL A 48 0.70 13.34 6.11
N GLU A 49 1.15 13.06 7.33
CA GLU A 49 2.49 12.51 7.55
C GLU A 49 2.59 11.08 7.01
N PRO A 50 3.72 10.70 6.36
CA PRO A 50 3.88 9.39 5.75
C PRO A 50 3.62 8.21 6.69
N GLN A 51 4.01 8.32 7.98
CA GLN A 51 3.78 7.28 8.98
C GLN A 51 2.31 7.04 9.33
N HIS A 52 1.42 7.98 9.00
CA HIS A 52 -0.02 7.86 9.23
C HIS A 52 -0.77 7.23 8.05
N ILE A 53 -0.05 6.91 6.96
CA ILE A 53 -0.63 6.28 5.78
C ILE A 53 -0.25 4.80 5.78
N LEU A 54 -1.26 3.93 5.84
CA LEU A 54 -1.09 2.48 5.74
C LEU A 54 -1.70 1.97 4.43
N CYS A 55 -0.86 1.33 3.61
CA CYS A 55 -1.29 0.64 2.40
C CYS A 55 -1.05 -0.86 2.55
N LEU A 56 -2.10 -1.65 2.41
CA LEU A 56 -2.03 -3.10 2.50
C LEU A 56 -2.24 -3.73 1.13
N THR A 57 -1.38 -4.70 0.81
CA THR A 57 -1.44 -5.50 -0.41
C THR A 57 -1.45 -6.98 -0.06
N TYR A 58 -1.76 -7.82 -1.04
CA TYR A 58 -1.71 -9.27 -0.85
C TYR A 58 -0.30 -9.85 -1.06
N THR A 59 0.48 -9.29 -1.98
CA THR A 59 1.80 -9.80 -2.34
C THR A 59 2.92 -8.79 -2.09
N LYS A 60 4.11 -9.27 -1.79
CA LYS A 60 5.33 -8.45 -1.65
C LYS A 60 5.64 -7.69 -2.95
N ALA A 61 5.42 -8.34 -4.11
CA ALA A 61 5.62 -7.71 -5.42
C ALA A 61 4.72 -6.50 -5.63
N ALA A 62 3.42 -6.60 -5.27
CA ALA A 62 2.49 -5.48 -5.39
C ALA A 62 2.85 -4.33 -4.42
N ALA A 63 3.31 -4.64 -3.21
CA ALA A 63 3.79 -3.62 -2.27
C ALA A 63 5.00 -2.86 -2.84
N SER A 64 6.00 -3.58 -3.34
CA SER A 64 7.20 -2.99 -3.95
C SER A 64 6.87 -2.18 -5.20
N GLU A 65 5.98 -2.67 -6.06
CA GLU A 65 5.53 -1.95 -7.25
C GLU A 65 4.86 -0.62 -6.88
N MET A 66 3.95 -0.64 -5.91
CA MET A 66 3.26 0.56 -5.44
C MET A 66 4.25 1.57 -4.86
N GLN A 67 5.19 1.12 -4.03
CA GLN A 67 6.23 1.96 -3.44
C GLN A 67 7.12 2.59 -4.52
N ASN A 68 7.58 1.81 -5.49
CA ASN A 68 8.41 2.29 -6.61
C ASN A 68 7.67 3.33 -7.46
N ARG A 69 6.39 3.11 -7.76
CA ARG A 69 5.56 4.07 -8.51
C ARG A 69 5.40 5.39 -7.76
N LEU A 70 5.15 5.31 -6.44
CA LEU A 70 5.04 6.50 -5.60
C LEU A 70 6.35 7.27 -5.55
N PHE A 71 7.47 6.61 -5.26
CA PHE A 71 8.79 7.25 -5.22
C PHE A 71 9.20 7.85 -6.57
N LYS A 72 8.94 7.15 -7.68
CA LYS A 72 9.18 7.68 -9.02
C LYS A 72 8.43 8.99 -9.26
N ARG A 73 7.16 9.07 -8.84
CA ARG A 73 6.35 10.28 -8.96
C ARG A 73 6.88 11.41 -8.09
N LEU A 74 7.08 11.15 -6.80
CA LEU A 74 7.56 12.16 -5.85
C LEU A 74 8.96 12.66 -6.23
N GLY A 75 9.83 11.78 -6.72
CA GLY A 75 11.16 12.13 -7.23
C GLY A 75 11.08 12.99 -8.50
N ALA A 76 10.16 12.71 -9.41
CA ALA A 76 9.91 13.56 -10.57
C ALA A 76 9.49 14.97 -10.13
N TRP A 77 8.55 15.09 -9.17
CA TRP A 77 8.12 16.41 -8.66
C TRP A 77 9.24 17.23 -8.06
N ALA A 78 10.22 16.60 -7.40
CA ALA A 78 11.38 17.29 -6.85
C ALA A 78 12.22 18.02 -7.94
N MET A 79 12.21 17.51 -9.17
CA MET A 79 13.04 17.99 -10.29
C MET A 79 12.29 18.86 -11.30
N LEU A 80 10.96 18.87 -11.29
CA LEU A 80 10.14 19.62 -12.25
C LEU A 80 10.22 21.13 -12.02
N LYS A 81 10.22 21.90 -13.12
CA LYS A 81 9.99 23.35 -13.09
C LYS A 81 8.55 23.65 -12.67
N ASP A 82 8.30 24.88 -12.22
CA ASP A 82 6.99 25.28 -11.67
C ASP A 82 5.81 24.97 -12.59
N ASN A 83 5.94 25.27 -13.88
CA ASN A 83 4.85 25.06 -14.84
C ASN A 83 4.55 23.57 -15.05
N ASP A 84 5.61 22.74 -15.18
CA ASP A 84 5.46 21.31 -15.38
C ASP A 84 4.94 20.64 -14.10
N LEU A 85 5.39 21.11 -12.94
CA LEU A 85 4.87 20.64 -11.64
C LEU A 85 3.38 20.96 -11.49
N ARG A 86 2.94 22.20 -11.83
CA ARG A 86 1.52 22.57 -11.83
C ARG A 86 0.70 21.66 -12.73
N ALA A 87 1.18 21.38 -13.93
CA ALA A 87 0.52 20.44 -14.86
C ALA A 87 0.39 19.04 -14.26
N SER A 88 1.48 18.51 -13.68
CA SER A 88 1.47 17.18 -13.04
C SER A 88 0.55 17.10 -11.84
N LEU A 89 0.44 18.17 -11.03
CA LEU A 89 -0.50 18.25 -9.90
C LEU A 89 -1.95 18.37 -10.40
N ALA A 90 -2.20 19.09 -11.48
CA ALA A 90 -3.52 19.21 -12.10
C ALA A 90 -4.01 17.86 -12.66
N GLU A 91 -3.12 17.04 -13.23
CA GLU A 91 -3.43 15.69 -13.69
C GLU A 91 -3.88 14.75 -12.55
N LEU A 92 -3.44 15.00 -11.32
CA LEU A 92 -3.93 14.29 -10.13
C LEU A 92 -5.31 14.75 -9.67
N GLY A 93 -5.90 15.76 -10.32
CA GLY A 93 -7.16 16.36 -9.90
C GLY A 93 -7.00 17.28 -8.68
N VAL A 94 -5.81 17.82 -8.45
CA VAL A 94 -5.62 18.88 -7.45
C VAL A 94 -6.18 20.18 -8.04
N THR A 95 -7.26 20.67 -7.45
CA THR A 95 -7.98 21.88 -7.93
C THR A 95 -7.63 23.14 -7.14
N ASP A 96 -6.95 22.98 -6.01
CA ASP A 96 -6.55 24.12 -5.17
C ASP A 96 -5.53 25.03 -5.86
N ALA A 97 -5.47 26.27 -5.43
CA ALA A 97 -4.47 27.22 -5.92
C ALA A 97 -3.04 26.66 -5.75
N PHE A 98 -2.29 26.65 -6.84
CA PHE A 98 -0.88 26.24 -6.82
C PHE A 98 0.00 27.38 -6.30
N THR A 99 -0.06 27.62 -4.99
CA THR A 99 0.78 28.63 -4.33
C THR A 99 2.25 28.22 -4.34
N PRO A 100 3.21 29.15 -4.23
CA PRO A 100 4.63 28.82 -4.12
C PRO A 100 4.92 27.86 -2.95
N GLU A 101 4.18 27.98 -1.85
CA GLU A 101 4.29 27.09 -0.68
C GLU A 101 3.89 25.66 -1.03
N LYS A 102 2.78 25.48 -1.76
CA LYS A 102 2.29 24.15 -2.19
C LYS A 102 3.28 23.49 -3.17
N LEU A 103 3.87 24.27 -4.08
CA LEU A 103 4.89 23.76 -4.99
C LEU A 103 6.17 23.36 -4.24
N ARG A 104 6.61 24.15 -3.25
CA ARG A 104 7.74 23.78 -2.39
C ARG A 104 7.44 22.51 -1.61
N MET A 105 6.25 22.41 -1.00
CA MET A 105 5.83 21.21 -0.30
C MET A 105 5.89 19.98 -1.22
N ALA A 106 5.32 20.06 -2.42
CA ALA A 106 5.35 18.94 -3.37
C ALA A 106 6.78 18.46 -3.67
N ARG A 107 7.76 19.38 -3.80
CA ARG A 107 9.17 19.02 -4.03
C ARG A 107 9.83 18.37 -2.83
N THR A 108 9.40 18.67 -1.61
CA THR A 108 9.99 18.06 -0.40
C THR A 108 9.40 16.69 -0.05
N LEU A 109 8.29 16.28 -0.67
CA LEU A 109 7.60 15.03 -0.34
C LEU A 109 8.47 13.79 -0.54
N PHE A 110 9.33 13.79 -1.56
CA PHE A 110 10.26 12.68 -1.80
C PHE A 110 11.23 12.48 -0.62
N ALA A 111 11.89 13.55 -0.20
CA ALA A 111 12.79 13.51 0.96
C ALA A 111 12.04 13.11 2.23
N ARG A 112 10.89 13.73 2.52
CA ARG A 112 10.05 13.39 3.67
C ARG A 112 9.65 11.92 3.69
N ALA A 113 9.29 11.34 2.53
CA ALA A 113 8.89 9.95 2.43
C ALA A 113 10.05 8.97 2.69
N ILE A 114 11.29 9.34 2.29
CA ILE A 114 12.49 8.54 2.54
C ILE A 114 12.97 8.67 3.99
N GLU A 115 12.94 9.88 4.54
CA GLU A 115 13.42 10.19 5.90
C GLU A 115 12.43 9.74 7.00
N THR A 116 11.23 9.29 6.62
CA THR A 116 10.22 8.83 7.58
C THR A 116 10.74 7.63 8.37
N PRO A 117 10.77 7.68 9.70
CA PRO A 117 11.19 6.56 10.53
C PRO A 117 10.32 5.32 10.28
N GLY A 118 10.95 4.21 9.92
CA GLY A 118 10.27 2.97 9.53
C GLY A 118 9.70 2.99 8.10
N GLY A 119 9.94 4.06 7.31
CA GLY A 119 9.51 4.19 5.92
C GLY A 119 8.01 4.34 5.74
N LEU A 120 7.58 4.38 4.49
CA LEU A 120 6.17 4.31 4.13
C LEU A 120 5.60 2.92 4.46
N LYS A 121 4.47 2.87 5.16
CA LYS A 121 3.81 1.61 5.53
C LYS A 121 3.04 1.03 4.34
N ILE A 122 3.75 0.71 3.27
CA ILE A 122 3.24 -0.03 2.11
C ILE A 122 3.74 -1.46 2.23
N GLN A 123 2.88 -2.38 2.65
CA GLN A 123 3.29 -3.72 3.05
C GLN A 123 2.20 -4.75 2.80
N THR A 124 2.53 -6.04 2.94
CA THR A 124 1.52 -7.09 2.87
C THR A 124 0.69 -7.15 4.14
N ILE A 125 -0.52 -7.71 4.03
CA ILE A 125 -1.38 -7.98 5.20
C ILE A 125 -0.62 -8.83 6.23
N HIS A 126 0.11 -9.86 5.79
CA HIS A 126 0.89 -10.71 6.68
C HIS A 126 1.98 -9.93 7.43
N SER A 127 2.76 -9.10 6.72
CA SER A 127 3.79 -8.25 7.36
C SER A 127 3.18 -7.26 8.36
N PHE A 128 1.98 -6.73 8.06
CA PHE A 128 1.26 -5.87 8.99
C PHE A 128 0.84 -6.64 10.25
N CYS A 129 0.22 -7.83 10.10
CA CYS A 129 -0.17 -8.68 11.23
C CYS A 129 1.04 -9.05 12.10
N ALA A 130 2.16 -9.45 11.48
CA ALA A 130 3.39 -9.75 12.21
C ALA A 130 3.94 -8.53 12.98
N SER A 131 3.88 -7.34 12.38
CA SER A 131 4.30 -6.10 13.08
C SER A 131 3.39 -5.76 14.26
N LEU A 132 2.10 -6.05 14.15
CA LEU A 132 1.12 -5.85 15.21
C LEU A 132 1.36 -6.84 16.36
N LEU A 133 1.58 -8.11 16.06
CA LEU A 133 1.90 -9.14 17.05
C LEU A 133 3.20 -8.82 17.79
N ARG A 134 4.23 -8.30 17.11
CA ARG A 134 5.47 -7.85 17.76
C ARG A 134 5.27 -6.65 18.69
N ARG A 135 4.26 -5.84 18.42
CA ARG A 135 3.94 -4.67 19.26
C ARG A 135 3.11 -5.03 20.47
N PHE A 136 2.29 -6.06 20.39
CA PHE A 136 1.35 -6.51 21.42
C PHE A 136 1.45 -8.03 21.67
N PRO A 137 2.66 -8.55 21.97
CA PRO A 137 2.86 -9.99 22.08
C PRO A 137 2.11 -10.62 23.25
N LEU A 138 2.04 -9.91 24.39
CA LEU A 138 1.38 -10.42 25.57
C LEU A 138 -0.13 -10.52 25.38
N GLU A 139 -0.75 -9.51 24.78
CA GLU A 139 -2.18 -9.48 24.47
C GLU A 139 -2.56 -10.54 23.44
N ALA A 140 -1.64 -10.86 22.53
CA ALA A 140 -1.82 -11.89 21.52
C ALA A 140 -1.49 -13.31 22.03
N GLY A 141 -0.91 -13.45 23.21
CA GLY A 141 -0.48 -14.74 23.76
C GLY A 141 0.66 -15.39 22.98
N VAL A 142 1.51 -14.60 22.30
CA VAL A 142 2.65 -15.08 21.54
C VAL A 142 3.97 -14.71 22.21
N SER A 143 5.02 -15.50 21.95
CA SER A 143 6.37 -15.14 22.44
C SER A 143 6.82 -13.83 21.81
N PRO A 144 7.42 -12.87 22.55
CA PRO A 144 8.01 -11.66 21.97
C PRO A 144 9.09 -11.94 20.92
N GLN A 145 9.70 -13.12 20.97
CA GLN A 145 10.74 -13.56 20.03
C GLN A 145 10.20 -14.51 18.95
N PHE A 146 8.90 -14.50 18.67
CA PHE A 146 8.35 -15.36 17.64
C PHE A 146 8.96 -15.04 16.27
N THR A 147 9.14 -16.08 15.46
CA THR A 147 9.54 -15.99 14.06
C THR A 147 8.41 -16.48 13.17
N GLU A 148 8.26 -15.84 12.02
CA GLU A 148 7.32 -16.31 10.99
C GLU A 148 7.89 -17.60 10.36
N ILE A 149 7.04 -18.60 10.17
CA ILE A 149 7.42 -19.83 9.49
C ILE A 149 7.42 -19.56 7.99
N GLU A 150 8.53 -19.84 7.31
CA GLU A 150 8.62 -19.74 5.85
C GLU A 150 7.71 -20.80 5.17
N ASP A 151 7.20 -20.47 3.97
CA ASP A 151 6.21 -21.29 3.25
C ASP A 151 6.63 -22.76 3.15
N ARG A 152 7.91 -23.04 2.80
CA ARG A 152 8.43 -24.42 2.71
C ARG A 152 8.39 -25.15 4.05
N ALA A 153 8.76 -24.50 5.13
CA ALA A 153 8.72 -25.09 6.47
C ALA A 153 7.27 -25.30 6.94
N ALA A 154 6.37 -24.39 6.58
CA ALA A 154 4.95 -24.52 6.86
C ALA A 154 4.33 -25.70 6.11
N ASP A 155 4.70 -25.93 4.86
CA ASP A 155 4.21 -27.06 4.06
C ASP A 155 4.71 -28.41 4.60
N LEU A 156 5.97 -28.49 5.01
CA LEU A 156 6.52 -29.69 5.67
C LEU A 156 5.80 -29.98 7.00
N LEU A 157 5.56 -28.95 7.81
CA LEU A 157 4.84 -29.10 9.06
C LEU A 157 3.39 -29.55 8.84
N ARG A 158 2.71 -29.00 7.82
CA ARG A 158 1.35 -29.43 7.45
C ARG A 158 1.33 -30.89 7.03
N ALA A 159 2.28 -31.34 6.19
CA ALA A 159 2.39 -32.73 5.77
C ALA A 159 2.59 -33.64 6.98
N GLU A 160 3.52 -33.31 7.89
CA GLU A 160 3.75 -34.07 9.11
C GLU A 160 2.51 -34.16 10.02
N ILE A 161 1.76 -33.08 10.13
CA ILE A 161 0.50 -33.06 10.91
C ILE A 161 -0.54 -33.98 10.27
N VAL A 162 -0.70 -33.92 8.94
CA VAL A 162 -1.64 -34.76 8.20
C VAL A 162 -1.27 -36.22 8.37
N ASP A 163 0.02 -36.57 8.24
CA ASP A 163 0.51 -37.98 8.44
C ASP A 163 0.19 -38.48 9.86
N LYS A 164 0.46 -37.65 10.88
CA LYS A 164 0.11 -38.00 12.28
C LYS A 164 -1.40 -38.14 12.50
N MET A 165 -2.21 -37.34 11.82
CA MET A 165 -3.69 -37.43 11.89
C MET A 165 -4.16 -38.74 11.23
N VAL A 166 -3.56 -39.15 10.12
CA VAL A 166 -3.88 -40.41 9.45
C VAL A 166 -3.52 -41.62 10.30
N GLU A 167 -2.38 -41.58 11.00
CA GLU A 167 -1.93 -42.66 11.91
C GLU A 167 -2.74 -42.68 13.22
N GLY A 168 -3.42 -41.60 13.59
CA GLY A 168 -4.18 -41.47 14.82
C GLY A 168 -5.67 -41.82 14.69
N HIS A 169 -6.42 -41.55 15.76
CA HIS A 169 -7.87 -41.80 15.82
C HIS A 169 -8.67 -40.98 14.82
N ASP A 170 -8.09 -39.88 14.29
CA ASP A 170 -8.74 -38.96 13.36
C ASP A 170 -8.52 -39.30 11.89
N GLY A 171 -7.82 -40.41 11.59
CA GLY A 171 -7.47 -40.82 10.22
C GLY A 171 -8.69 -40.99 9.30
N GLN A 172 -9.83 -41.42 9.85
CA GLN A 172 -11.09 -41.54 9.08
C GLN A 172 -11.61 -40.22 8.52
N TYR A 173 -11.34 -39.09 9.17
CA TYR A 173 -11.78 -37.78 8.70
C TYR A 173 -10.84 -37.21 7.63
N VAL A 174 -9.55 -37.51 7.69
CA VAL A 174 -8.57 -37.07 6.70
C VAL A 174 -8.77 -37.78 5.36
N VAL A 175 -9.04 -39.09 5.39
CA VAL A 175 -9.33 -39.91 4.17
C VAL A 175 -10.63 -39.47 3.51
N ALA A 176 -11.59 -38.94 4.24
CA ALA A 176 -12.86 -38.43 3.69
C ALA A 176 -12.72 -37.06 2.99
N LEU A 177 -11.62 -36.34 3.19
CA LEU A 177 -11.36 -35.01 2.62
C LEU A 177 -10.37 -35.03 1.44
N ALA A 178 -9.74 -36.15 1.15
CA ALA A 178 -8.83 -36.36 0.03
C ALA A 178 -9.56 -36.91 -1.20
#